data_31b914ff41f757c10c8f00bb9ea55240
#
_entry.id   31b914ff41f757c10c8f00bb9ea55240
#
_cell.length_a   1.000
_cell.length_b   1.000
_cell.length_c   1.000
_cell.angle_alpha   90.00
_cell.angle_beta   90.00
_cell.angle_gamma   90.00
#
_symmetry.space_group_name_H-M   'P 1'
#
loop_
_entity.id
_entity.type
_entity.pdbx_description
1 polymer ?
#
loop_
_entity_poly.entity_id
_entity_poly.type
_entity_poly.pdbx_seq_one_letter_code
_entity_poly.pdbx_strand_id
1 'polypeptide(L)'
;MKRHTVSLCIIARDEEATIGMAIKSVLALVDELIVVDTGSHDNTRIIAEGYGAKVFDVAWEDDFSAARNAALDQASGSWILVLDADEFLEPVRPVEFQRLLHDPAAAGYRLRLTGVGGGLTSAMTSRVRLFRNVPEVRYRYPIHERLAPALGAWAEQQNLLILDSDLAVVHERPDSERRSHRRERNQRILRRALADFPNEPYFPFRLACEGLSQMDGEVLPVAGLGAALVLLRTAWARVRAMDAATRSSLTWLPELGARLTSGLLAAGEVDEAAETINEIRNLAPDHPLVLLQSVAVDCALLPTLEGPGTKTRRAKVVARARRDLKTVMRSASQVGGSPVDSRVRELYPLRYQGELALLEGRVTEALGLFEKALSLDPAYSCGWLGLAECSRFAGDEKRALKLYLRTVTENDDNHRAWLRGRDLMLRLEFQDNAASWWRKVVEKFPEHPAVVANDPDHGRRGSAGPTSPVPVAN
;
A
#
# COMPACT_ATOMS: atom_id res chain seq x y z
N MET A 1 18.13 41.35 -0.03
CA MET A 1 17.38 40.49 0.93
C MET A 1 18.39 39.66 1.69
N LYS A 2 18.19 39.43 3.00
CA LYS A 2 19.05 38.55 3.80
C LYS A 2 18.84 37.11 3.29
N ARG A 3 19.93 36.41 2.92
CA ARG A 3 19.87 35.03 2.45
C ARG A 3 19.34 34.13 3.59
N HIS A 4 18.40 33.24 3.30
CA HIS A 4 17.97 32.19 4.22
C HIS A 4 19.02 31.07 4.24
N THR A 5 19.33 30.60 5.44
CA THR A 5 20.23 29.47 5.67
C THR A 5 19.43 28.16 5.76
N VAL A 6 20.00 27.08 5.27
CA VAL A 6 19.36 25.76 5.22
C VAL A 6 20.26 24.72 5.87
N SER A 7 19.72 23.97 6.82
CA SER A 7 20.36 22.76 7.36
C SER A 7 19.78 21.53 6.67
N LEU A 8 20.63 20.69 6.07
CA LEU A 8 20.28 19.34 5.68
C LEU A 8 20.28 18.46 6.94
N CYS A 9 19.23 17.70 7.16
CA CYS A 9 19.13 16.69 8.22
C CYS A 9 18.92 15.30 7.61
N ILE A 10 19.86 14.39 7.88
CA ILE A 10 19.80 12.97 7.47
C ILE A 10 19.92 12.10 8.71
N ILE A 11 19.15 10.99 8.75
CA ILE A 11 19.40 9.87 9.64
C ILE A 11 19.96 8.72 8.83
N ALA A 12 20.98 8.03 9.32
CA ALA A 12 21.67 6.99 8.57
C ALA A 12 22.00 5.76 9.43
N ARG A 13 22.03 4.60 8.79
CA ARG A 13 22.60 3.37 9.33
C ARG A 13 22.98 2.42 8.18
N ASP A 14 24.24 2.09 8.07
CA ASP A 14 24.79 1.17 7.05
C ASP A 14 24.41 1.57 5.61
N GLU A 15 24.63 2.86 5.26
CA GLU A 15 24.27 3.48 3.98
C GLU A 15 25.49 4.02 3.21
N GLU A 16 26.67 3.35 3.32
CA GLU A 16 27.89 3.76 2.63
C GLU A 16 27.74 3.88 1.12
N ALA A 17 26.87 3.06 0.52
CA ALA A 17 26.61 3.06 -0.92
C ALA A 17 25.85 4.29 -1.42
N THR A 18 25.02 4.93 -0.58
CA THR A 18 24.00 5.90 -0.99
C THR A 18 24.18 7.29 -0.38
N ILE A 19 24.65 7.38 0.88
CA ILE A 19 24.73 8.65 1.62
C ILE A 19 25.56 9.73 0.90
N GLY A 20 26.62 9.34 0.20
CA GLY A 20 27.45 10.28 -0.57
C GLY A 20 26.67 10.94 -1.71
N MET A 21 25.78 10.21 -2.38
CA MET A 21 24.92 10.75 -3.43
C MET A 21 23.83 11.64 -2.84
N ALA A 22 23.22 11.24 -1.73
CA ALA A 22 22.24 12.05 -1.01
C ALA A 22 22.82 13.44 -0.67
N ILE A 23 23.96 13.49 0.01
CA ILE A 23 24.63 14.75 0.40
C ILE A 23 25.03 15.56 -0.84
N LYS A 24 25.68 14.94 -1.83
CA LYS A 24 26.17 15.61 -3.04
C LYS A 24 25.04 16.30 -3.81
N SER A 25 23.84 15.74 -3.83
CA SER A 25 22.68 16.28 -4.55
C SER A 25 22.26 17.67 -4.06
N VAL A 26 22.60 18.05 -2.83
CA VAL A 26 22.14 19.28 -2.18
C VAL A 26 23.28 20.21 -1.72
N LEU A 27 24.54 19.85 -1.92
CA LEU A 27 25.69 20.64 -1.44
C LEU A 27 25.65 22.12 -1.83
N ALA A 28 25.18 22.43 -3.04
CA ALA A 28 25.10 23.82 -3.53
C ALA A 28 23.89 24.60 -2.96
N LEU A 29 23.00 23.93 -2.23
CA LEU A 29 21.72 24.45 -1.77
C LEU A 29 21.67 24.70 -0.27
N VAL A 30 22.52 24.00 0.50
CA VAL A 30 22.49 23.99 1.97
C VAL A 30 23.74 24.65 2.56
N ASP A 31 23.62 25.14 3.76
CA ASP A 31 24.69 25.85 4.50
C ASP A 31 25.28 24.97 5.62
N GLU A 32 24.52 23.95 6.04
CA GLU A 32 24.89 23.04 7.12
C GLU A 32 24.46 21.63 6.78
N LEU A 33 25.32 20.65 7.11
CA LEU A 33 25.07 19.22 6.92
C LEU A 33 25.08 18.55 8.28
N ILE A 34 23.94 17.93 8.65
CA ILE A 34 23.75 17.21 9.90
C ILE A 34 23.37 15.78 9.57
N VAL A 35 24.15 14.84 10.07
CA VAL A 35 23.88 13.40 9.95
C VAL A 35 23.78 12.82 11.36
N VAL A 36 22.66 12.19 11.66
CA VAL A 36 22.51 11.36 12.84
C VAL A 36 22.77 9.92 12.45
N ASP A 37 23.85 9.36 12.95
CA ASP A 37 24.23 7.97 12.79
C ASP A 37 23.59 7.15 13.91
N THR A 38 22.81 6.12 13.54
CA THR A 38 22.11 5.25 14.47
C THR A 38 22.80 3.91 14.71
N GLY A 39 24.13 3.89 14.51
CA GLY A 39 24.99 2.74 14.75
C GLY A 39 25.41 2.03 13.48
N SER A 40 26.02 2.75 12.52
CA SER A 40 26.63 2.18 11.32
C SER A 40 27.90 1.38 11.66
N HIS A 41 28.08 0.30 10.91
CA HIS A 41 29.28 -0.57 10.98
C HIS A 41 30.14 -0.48 9.74
N ASP A 42 29.66 0.22 8.69
CA ASP A 42 30.32 0.45 7.40
C ASP A 42 30.99 1.85 7.35
N ASN A 43 31.32 2.33 6.16
CA ASN A 43 31.96 3.64 5.97
C ASN A 43 30.98 4.82 5.93
N THR A 44 29.72 4.65 6.27
CA THR A 44 28.67 5.70 6.22
C THR A 44 29.14 6.99 6.89
N ARG A 45 29.67 6.90 8.11
CA ARG A 45 30.17 8.02 8.89
C ARG A 45 31.35 8.73 8.20
N ILE A 46 32.36 7.97 7.78
CA ILE A 46 33.56 8.48 7.13
C ILE A 46 33.19 9.25 5.86
N ILE A 47 32.26 8.71 5.08
CA ILE A 47 31.79 9.36 3.85
C ILE A 47 31.08 10.68 4.18
N ALA A 48 30.18 10.70 5.15
CA ALA A 48 29.47 11.90 5.55
C ALA A 48 30.41 13.00 6.05
N GLU A 49 31.37 12.66 6.92
CA GLU A 49 32.40 13.57 7.42
C GLU A 49 33.29 14.09 6.29
N GLY A 50 33.58 13.27 5.29
CA GLY A 50 34.34 13.65 4.08
C GLY A 50 33.66 14.74 3.23
N TYR A 51 32.32 14.87 3.31
CA TYR A 51 31.58 15.99 2.71
C TYR A 51 31.42 17.19 3.67
N GLY A 52 31.99 17.14 4.87
CA GLY A 52 31.93 18.22 5.88
C GLY A 52 30.65 18.16 6.76
N ALA A 53 29.97 17.03 6.80
CA ALA A 53 28.83 16.86 7.69
C ALA A 53 29.27 16.79 9.17
N LYS A 54 28.48 17.40 10.05
CA LYS A 54 28.53 17.15 11.48
C LYS A 54 27.79 15.85 11.76
N VAL A 55 28.51 14.81 12.18
CA VAL A 55 27.94 13.49 12.46
C VAL A 55 27.74 13.33 13.96
N PHE A 56 26.53 12.96 14.36
CA PHE A 56 26.14 12.75 15.77
C PHE A 56 25.73 11.29 15.96
N ASP A 57 26.28 10.62 16.96
CA ASP A 57 25.93 9.26 17.31
C ASP A 57 24.69 9.25 18.19
N VAL A 58 23.64 8.54 17.78
CA VAL A 58 22.43 8.37 18.56
C VAL A 58 22.08 6.88 18.60
N ALA A 59 21.91 6.35 19.81
CA ALA A 59 21.53 4.95 19.96
C ALA A 59 20.17 4.68 19.29
N TRP A 60 20.11 3.58 18.51
CA TRP A 60 18.85 3.17 17.89
C TRP A 60 17.93 2.49 18.90
N GLU A 61 16.78 3.10 19.15
CA GLU A 61 15.76 2.61 20.09
C GLU A 61 14.45 2.20 19.42
N ASP A 62 14.51 1.79 18.14
CA ASP A 62 13.33 1.48 17.34
C ASP A 62 12.37 2.67 17.18
N ASP A 63 12.92 3.89 17.10
CA ASP A 63 12.17 5.13 16.95
C ASP A 63 12.82 6.08 15.94
N PHE A 64 12.22 6.15 14.75
CA PHE A 64 12.65 7.07 13.69
C PHE A 64 12.41 8.54 14.06
N SER A 65 11.32 8.85 14.79
CA SER A 65 11.07 10.24 15.21
C SER A 65 12.14 10.74 16.17
N ALA A 66 12.59 9.91 17.11
CA ALA A 66 13.66 10.27 18.04
C ALA A 66 14.95 10.60 17.28
N ALA A 67 15.36 9.75 16.33
CA ALA A 67 16.55 10.00 15.51
C ALA A 67 16.41 11.28 14.66
N ARG A 68 15.25 11.50 14.00
CA ARG A 68 15.01 12.74 13.24
C ARG A 68 14.98 13.98 14.10
N ASN A 69 14.33 13.92 15.26
CA ASN A 69 14.28 15.05 16.19
C ASN A 69 15.67 15.38 16.74
N ALA A 70 16.51 14.38 17.00
CA ALA A 70 17.91 14.59 17.36
C ALA A 70 18.69 15.37 16.27
N ALA A 71 18.42 15.09 14.98
CA ALA A 71 19.00 15.88 13.88
C ALA A 71 18.44 17.31 13.84
N LEU A 72 17.13 17.50 14.08
CA LEU A 72 16.52 18.84 14.14
C LEU A 72 17.07 19.68 15.29
N ASP A 73 17.37 19.06 16.42
CA ASP A 73 17.91 19.76 17.60
C ASP A 73 19.34 20.29 17.37
N GLN A 74 20.07 19.75 16.41
CA GLN A 74 21.40 20.20 16.00
C GLN A 74 21.37 21.25 14.87
N ALA A 75 20.22 21.46 14.25
CA ALA A 75 20.09 22.32 13.08
C ALA A 75 20.03 23.79 13.45
N SER A 76 20.91 24.60 12.84
CA SER A 76 21.00 26.06 13.09
C SER A 76 20.44 26.91 11.96
N GLY A 77 20.18 26.32 10.78
CA GLY A 77 19.60 27.02 9.63
C GLY A 77 18.18 27.52 9.88
N SER A 78 17.78 28.59 9.21
CA SER A 78 16.42 29.12 9.28
C SER A 78 15.38 28.21 8.61
N TRP A 79 15.86 27.31 7.75
CA TRP A 79 15.08 26.25 7.08
C TRP A 79 15.74 24.90 7.28
N ILE A 80 14.93 23.86 7.30
CA ILE A 80 15.37 22.46 7.34
C ILE A 80 15.01 21.81 6.00
N LEU A 81 15.98 21.11 5.41
CA LEU A 81 15.74 20.13 4.35
C LEU A 81 15.98 18.74 4.94
N VAL A 82 15.05 17.81 4.79
CA VAL A 82 15.19 16.43 5.23
C VAL A 82 15.27 15.50 4.03
N LEU A 83 16.28 14.65 4.01
CA LEU A 83 16.41 13.52 3.07
C LEU A 83 16.69 12.25 3.88
N ASP A 84 16.25 11.11 3.34
CA ASP A 84 16.73 9.81 3.79
C ASP A 84 18.11 9.54 3.15
N ALA A 85 18.93 8.70 3.77
CA ALA A 85 20.30 8.47 3.28
C ALA A 85 20.36 7.77 1.90
N ASP A 86 19.23 7.20 1.46
CA ASP A 86 19.01 6.58 0.15
C ASP A 86 18.12 7.42 -0.79
N GLU A 87 17.95 8.72 -0.45
CA GLU A 87 17.22 9.70 -1.26
C GLU A 87 18.16 10.78 -1.81
N PHE A 88 17.90 11.27 -3.02
CA PHE A 88 18.59 12.41 -3.57
C PHE A 88 17.64 13.39 -4.25
N LEU A 89 17.96 14.68 -4.16
CA LEU A 89 17.18 15.74 -4.82
C LEU A 89 17.56 15.79 -6.30
N GLU A 90 16.54 15.86 -7.18
CA GLU A 90 16.79 16.15 -8.60
C GLU A 90 17.47 17.52 -8.77
N PRO A 91 18.29 17.71 -9.82
CA PRO A 91 19.02 18.96 -10.02
C PRO A 91 18.08 20.17 -10.06
N VAL A 92 18.37 21.14 -9.20
CA VAL A 92 17.65 22.43 -9.12
C VAL A 92 18.65 23.57 -9.08
N ARG A 93 18.34 24.68 -9.72
CA ARG A 93 19.21 25.86 -9.69
C ARG A 93 19.14 26.53 -8.31
N PRO A 94 20.29 26.92 -7.70
CA PRO A 94 20.30 27.56 -6.37
C PRO A 94 19.39 28.79 -6.28
N VAL A 95 19.28 29.58 -7.36
CA VAL A 95 18.39 30.75 -7.43
C VAL A 95 16.91 30.36 -7.31
N GLU A 96 16.51 29.25 -7.93
CA GLU A 96 15.13 28.74 -7.85
C GLU A 96 14.82 28.21 -6.45
N PHE A 97 15.75 27.45 -5.88
CA PHE A 97 15.64 26.95 -4.51
C PHE A 97 15.53 28.12 -3.51
N GLN A 98 16.38 29.14 -3.63
CA GLN A 98 16.32 30.32 -2.75
C GLN A 98 15.02 31.11 -2.89
N ARG A 99 14.37 31.15 -4.07
CA ARG A 99 13.05 31.79 -4.24
C ARG A 99 11.99 31.15 -3.37
N LEU A 100 11.99 29.81 -3.21
CA LEU A 100 11.06 29.11 -2.32
C LEU A 100 11.23 29.58 -0.87
N LEU A 101 12.49 29.73 -0.42
CA LEU A 101 12.78 30.12 0.96
C LEU A 101 12.35 31.57 1.28
N HIS A 102 12.25 32.42 0.25
CA HIS A 102 11.83 33.82 0.38
C HIS A 102 10.31 34.03 0.28
N ASP A 103 9.54 32.99 0.03
CA ASP A 103 8.09 33.11 0.02
C ASP A 103 7.57 33.40 1.44
N PRO A 104 6.99 34.60 1.67
CA PRO A 104 6.54 34.99 3.00
C PRO A 104 5.32 34.16 3.48
N ALA A 105 4.57 33.55 2.58
CA ALA A 105 3.41 32.73 2.90
C ALA A 105 3.78 31.28 3.28
N ALA A 106 5.01 30.83 3.00
CA ALA A 106 5.39 29.44 3.17
C ALA A 106 5.84 29.10 4.60
N ALA A 107 5.21 28.13 5.23
CA ALA A 107 5.67 27.43 6.42
C ALA A 107 6.61 26.27 6.04
N GLY A 108 6.34 25.65 4.90
CA GLY A 108 7.11 24.55 4.36
C GLY A 108 6.58 24.11 3.01
N TYR A 109 7.30 23.18 2.42
CA TYR A 109 7.01 22.66 1.08
C TYR A 109 6.92 21.14 1.08
N ARG A 110 5.92 20.64 0.35
CA ARG A 110 5.88 19.24 -0.04
C ARG A 110 6.72 19.05 -1.30
N LEU A 111 7.63 18.10 -1.26
CA LEU A 111 8.43 17.68 -2.41
C LEU A 111 7.83 16.40 -2.99
N ARG A 112 7.88 16.28 -4.30
CA ARG A 112 7.46 15.07 -5.01
C ARG A 112 8.46 13.95 -4.75
N LEU A 113 7.98 12.78 -4.35
CA LEU A 113 8.80 11.58 -4.23
C LEU A 113 8.64 10.77 -5.51
N THR A 114 9.71 10.65 -6.28
CA THR A 114 9.80 9.80 -7.46
C THR A 114 10.53 8.53 -7.05
N GLY A 115 9.79 7.47 -6.81
CA GLY A 115 10.39 6.18 -6.42
C GLY A 115 10.28 5.16 -7.53
N VAL A 116 11.31 4.38 -7.70
CA VAL A 116 11.34 3.22 -8.56
C VAL A 116 10.71 2.06 -7.79
N GLY A 117 9.40 1.98 -7.73
CA GLY A 117 8.65 0.91 -7.07
C GLY A 117 7.36 0.59 -7.80
N GLY A 118 7.32 -0.51 -8.57
CA GLY A 118 6.09 -1.01 -9.17
C GLY A 118 5.23 -1.67 -8.10
N GLY A 119 4.17 -1.02 -7.67
CA GLY A 119 3.10 -1.53 -6.82
C GLY A 119 1.91 -0.58 -6.90
N LEU A 120 0.73 -1.00 -6.46
CA LEU A 120 -0.50 -0.18 -6.40
C LEU A 120 -0.31 1.20 -5.74
N THR A 121 0.79 1.41 -5.02
CA THR A 121 1.13 2.61 -4.24
C THR A 121 2.31 3.41 -4.82
N SER A 122 2.80 3.09 -6.01
CA SER A 122 3.83 3.88 -6.70
C SER A 122 3.27 5.19 -7.28
N ALA A 123 2.19 5.71 -6.73
CA ALA A 123 1.77 7.07 -6.94
C ALA A 123 2.88 8.00 -6.40
N MET A 124 3.27 9.00 -7.18
CA MET A 124 4.13 10.07 -6.71
C MET A 124 3.50 10.64 -5.44
N THR A 125 4.04 10.26 -4.29
CA THR A 125 3.59 10.82 -3.02
C THR A 125 4.37 12.12 -2.78
N SER A 126 3.69 13.17 -2.41
CA SER A 126 4.36 14.38 -1.96
C SER A 126 4.47 14.35 -0.43
N ARG A 127 5.64 14.70 0.11
CA ARG A 127 5.89 14.78 1.54
C ARG A 127 6.54 16.11 1.90
N VAL A 128 6.22 16.61 3.09
CA VAL A 128 6.92 17.78 3.63
C VAL A 128 8.38 17.37 3.87
N ARG A 129 9.30 18.00 3.13
CA ARG A 129 10.74 17.76 3.23
C ARG A 129 11.54 19.05 3.44
N LEU A 130 10.96 20.22 3.11
CA LEU A 130 11.57 21.54 3.30
C LEU A 130 10.63 22.38 4.17
N PHE A 131 11.08 22.90 5.31
CA PHE A 131 10.23 23.63 6.26
C PHE A 131 11.04 24.58 7.13
N ARG A 132 10.36 25.58 7.73
CA ARG A 132 10.98 26.52 8.66
C ARG A 132 11.46 25.80 9.92
N ASN A 133 12.66 26.13 10.35
CA ASN A 133 13.23 25.59 11.57
C ASN A 133 12.61 26.30 12.79
N VAL A 134 11.71 25.62 13.46
CA VAL A 134 11.04 26.13 14.68
C VAL A 134 10.96 25.02 15.74
N PRO A 135 11.15 25.36 17.03
CA PRO A 135 11.22 24.36 18.10
C PRO A 135 9.95 23.54 18.28
N GLU A 136 8.78 24.10 17.93
CA GLU A 136 7.48 23.46 18.09
C GLU A 136 7.22 22.37 17.07
N VAL A 137 7.98 22.36 15.98
CA VAL A 137 7.79 21.41 14.89
C VAL A 137 8.72 20.22 15.08
N ARG A 138 8.16 19.12 15.51
CA ARG A 138 8.88 17.86 15.78
C ARG A 138 8.13 16.68 15.16
N TYR A 139 8.90 15.68 14.78
CA TYR A 139 8.36 14.39 14.32
C TYR A 139 7.67 13.66 15.47
N ARG A 140 6.61 12.96 15.15
CA ARG A 140 5.84 12.14 16.07
C ARG A 140 5.65 10.74 15.48
N TYR A 141 5.60 9.74 16.33
CA TYR A 141 5.47 8.31 16.07
C TYR A 141 6.77 7.61 15.68
N PRO A 142 7.03 6.42 16.24
CA PRO A 142 8.29 5.72 16.11
C PRO A 142 8.55 5.18 14.68
N ILE A 143 7.50 5.03 13.88
CA ILE A 143 7.57 4.62 12.48
C ILE A 143 6.46 5.32 11.68
N HIS A 144 6.70 5.55 10.39
CA HIS A 144 5.82 6.39 9.56
C HIS A 144 5.62 7.77 10.23
N GLU A 145 6.69 8.28 10.73
CA GLU A 145 6.78 9.50 11.51
C GLU A 145 6.14 10.69 10.78
N ARG A 146 5.39 11.48 11.50
CA ARG A 146 4.61 12.58 10.96
C ARG A 146 5.11 13.91 11.50
N LEU A 147 5.52 14.79 10.61
CA LEU A 147 5.85 16.19 10.87
C LEU A 147 4.66 17.10 10.53
N ALA A 148 3.93 16.79 9.47
CA ALA A 148 2.90 17.65 8.91
C ALA A 148 1.83 18.14 9.91
N PRO A 149 1.34 17.34 10.88
CA PRO A 149 0.40 17.83 11.89
C PRO A 149 0.97 18.94 12.77
N ALA A 150 2.23 18.80 13.23
CA ALA A 150 2.90 19.81 14.05
C ALA A 150 3.18 21.08 13.24
N LEU A 151 3.70 20.92 12.03
CA LEU A 151 3.95 22.05 11.13
C LEU A 151 2.64 22.73 10.71
N GLY A 152 1.56 21.99 10.45
CA GLY A 152 0.25 22.54 10.11
C GLY A 152 -0.35 23.38 11.22
N ALA A 153 -0.34 22.89 12.46
CA ALA A 153 -0.83 23.61 13.63
C ALA A 153 -0.03 24.90 13.88
N TRP A 154 1.30 24.84 13.74
CA TRP A 154 2.15 26.03 13.83
C TRP A 154 1.89 27.01 12.68
N ALA A 155 1.78 26.53 11.45
CA ALA A 155 1.53 27.35 10.27
C ALA A 155 0.20 28.11 10.39
N GLU A 156 -0.87 27.45 10.85
CA GLU A 156 -2.18 28.07 11.09
C GLU A 156 -2.08 29.23 12.08
N GLN A 157 -1.38 29.04 13.20
CA GLN A 157 -1.15 30.11 14.19
C GLN A 157 -0.38 31.30 13.62
N GLN A 158 0.46 31.09 12.63
CA GLN A 158 1.29 32.12 12.00
C GLN A 158 0.67 32.69 10.69
N ASN A 159 -0.52 32.25 10.30
CA ASN A 159 -1.13 32.58 8.99
C ASN A 159 -0.25 32.19 7.80
N LEU A 160 0.46 31.05 7.89
CA LEU A 160 1.33 30.49 6.87
C LEU A 160 0.72 29.24 6.27
N LEU A 161 1.27 28.78 5.14
CA LEU A 161 0.79 27.62 4.38
C LEU A 161 1.87 26.59 4.17
N ILE A 162 1.48 25.32 4.11
CA ILE A 162 2.33 24.25 3.57
C ILE A 162 1.99 24.16 2.08
N LEU A 163 2.95 24.54 1.23
CA LEU A 163 2.79 24.65 -0.21
C LEU A 163 3.32 23.38 -0.92
N ASP A 164 2.85 23.13 -2.13
CA ASP A 164 3.43 22.14 -3.02
C ASP A 164 4.59 22.78 -3.82
N SER A 165 5.62 22.01 -4.14
CA SER A 165 6.74 22.45 -4.97
C SER A 165 6.97 21.50 -6.14
N ASP A 166 7.66 22.01 -7.18
CA ASP A 166 8.12 21.19 -8.31
C ASP A 166 9.40 20.39 -8.00
N LEU A 167 9.98 20.58 -6.82
CA LEU A 167 11.15 19.83 -6.40
C LEU A 167 10.82 18.34 -6.29
N ALA A 168 11.70 17.50 -6.81
CA ALA A 168 11.53 16.06 -6.78
C ALA A 168 12.70 15.38 -6.05
N VAL A 169 12.37 14.43 -5.22
CA VAL A 169 13.29 13.54 -4.52
C VAL A 169 13.15 12.15 -5.12
N VAL A 170 14.28 11.59 -5.52
CA VAL A 170 14.37 10.21 -6.04
C VAL A 170 14.83 9.30 -4.91
N HIS A 171 14.15 8.18 -4.75
CA HIS A 171 14.49 7.15 -3.76
C HIS A 171 15.11 5.94 -4.47
N GLU A 172 16.30 5.51 -4.06
CA GLU A 172 16.96 4.33 -4.61
C GLU A 172 16.33 3.05 -4.07
N ARG A 173 16.18 2.05 -4.96
CA ARG A 173 15.56 0.77 -4.54
C ARG A 173 16.50 -0.05 -3.68
N PRO A 174 16.08 -0.49 -2.50
CA PRO A 174 16.84 -1.50 -1.76
C PRO A 174 16.78 -2.86 -2.50
N ASP A 175 17.83 -3.65 -2.37
CA ASP A 175 17.86 -5.03 -2.81
C ASP A 175 16.88 -5.93 -2.02
N SER A 176 16.75 -7.21 -2.41
CA SER A 176 15.78 -8.13 -1.82
C SER A 176 16.09 -8.47 -0.35
N GLU A 177 17.35 -8.54 0.03
CA GLU A 177 17.79 -8.89 1.38
C GLU A 177 17.54 -7.74 2.36
N ARG A 178 17.92 -6.51 1.96
CA ARG A 178 17.60 -5.29 2.73
C ARG A 178 16.09 -5.09 2.91
N ARG A 179 15.26 -5.47 1.92
CA ARG A 179 13.80 -5.43 2.04
C ARG A 179 13.27 -6.36 3.14
N SER A 180 13.81 -7.58 3.25
CA SER A 180 13.38 -8.53 4.29
C SER A 180 13.71 -8.01 5.69
N HIS A 181 14.94 -7.56 5.93
CA HIS A 181 15.35 -7.00 7.22
C HIS A 181 14.56 -5.74 7.60
N ARG A 182 14.29 -4.86 6.62
CA ARG A 182 13.43 -3.67 6.84
C ARG A 182 12.03 -4.06 7.27
N ARG A 183 11.46 -5.12 6.66
CA ARG A 183 10.12 -5.60 7.00
C ARG A 183 10.05 -6.12 8.43
N GLU A 184 10.99 -6.96 8.85
CA GLU A 184 11.03 -7.49 10.22
C GLU A 184 11.15 -6.36 11.26
N ARG A 185 12.08 -5.42 11.02
CA ARG A 185 12.22 -4.22 11.84
C ARG A 185 10.92 -3.43 11.91
N ASN A 186 10.30 -3.13 10.76
CA ASN A 186 9.07 -2.35 10.69
C ASN A 186 7.93 -3.03 11.44
N GLN A 187 7.76 -4.35 11.27
CA GLN A 187 6.75 -5.10 12.01
C GLN A 187 6.98 -5.05 13.53
N ARG A 188 8.22 -5.15 13.99
CA ARG A 188 8.56 -5.04 15.42
C ARG A 188 8.17 -3.68 15.97
N ILE A 189 8.57 -2.60 15.27
CA ILE A 189 8.25 -1.22 15.66
C ILE A 189 6.73 -0.98 15.62
N LEU A 190 6.03 -1.44 14.59
CA LEU A 190 4.58 -1.30 14.48
C LEU A 190 3.82 -2.02 15.59
N ARG A 191 4.27 -3.21 16.03
CA ARG A 191 3.66 -3.91 17.17
C ARG A 191 3.81 -3.11 18.47
N ARG A 192 4.98 -2.52 18.71
CA ARG A 192 5.21 -1.62 19.85
C ARG A 192 4.34 -0.37 19.74
N ALA A 193 4.33 0.29 18.60
CA ALA A 193 3.52 1.48 18.36
C ALA A 193 2.00 1.21 18.52
N LEU A 194 1.54 0.02 18.14
CA LEU A 194 0.13 -0.38 18.35
C LEU A 194 -0.24 -0.47 19.84
N ALA A 195 0.70 -0.87 20.70
CA ALA A 195 0.52 -0.91 22.16
C ALA A 195 0.62 0.49 22.79
N ASP A 196 1.59 1.30 22.36
CA ASP A 196 1.84 2.63 22.90
C ASP A 196 0.77 3.66 22.47
N PHE A 197 0.16 3.46 21.30
CA PHE A 197 -0.87 4.34 20.72
C PHE A 197 -2.16 3.56 20.40
N PRO A 198 -2.88 3.02 21.39
CA PRO A 198 -3.99 2.10 21.17
C PRO A 198 -5.17 2.70 20.39
N ASN A 199 -5.29 4.01 20.30
CA ASN A 199 -6.39 4.69 19.59
C ASN A 199 -6.00 5.15 18.17
N GLU A 200 -4.72 5.05 17.78
CA GLU A 200 -4.27 5.46 16.45
C GLU A 200 -4.63 4.36 15.41
N PRO A 201 -5.51 4.62 14.43
CA PRO A 201 -5.94 3.61 13.46
C PRO A 201 -4.87 3.26 12.42
N TYR A 202 -3.88 4.11 12.26
CA TYR A 202 -2.85 3.95 11.25
C TYR A 202 -1.93 2.75 11.52
N PHE A 203 -1.63 2.46 12.80
CA PHE A 203 -0.70 1.37 13.14
C PHE A 203 -1.26 -0.02 12.85
N PRO A 204 -2.49 -0.38 13.24
CA PRO A 204 -3.04 -1.68 12.83
C PRO A 204 -3.18 -1.78 11.31
N PHE A 205 -3.55 -0.70 10.62
CA PHE A 205 -3.58 -0.67 9.16
C PHE A 205 -2.20 -0.97 8.55
N ARG A 206 -1.14 -0.28 9.00
CA ARG A 206 0.22 -0.49 8.46
C ARG A 206 0.79 -1.85 8.82
N LEU A 207 0.52 -2.35 10.03
CA LEU A 207 0.96 -3.70 10.42
C LEU A 207 0.29 -4.77 9.56
N ALA A 208 -0.99 -4.62 9.23
CA ALA A 208 -1.67 -5.50 8.27
C ALA A 208 -1.01 -5.42 6.88
N CYS A 209 -0.68 -4.20 6.41
CA CYS A 209 0.01 -4.01 5.14
C CYS A 209 1.37 -4.71 5.10
N GLU A 210 2.17 -4.61 6.16
CA GLU A 210 3.45 -5.32 6.27
C GLU A 210 3.28 -6.85 6.29
N GLY A 211 2.18 -7.34 6.86
CA GLY A 211 1.80 -8.76 6.81
C GLY A 211 1.43 -9.23 5.42
N LEU A 212 0.80 -8.37 4.63
CA LEU A 212 0.29 -8.65 3.28
C LEU A 212 1.24 -8.17 2.17
N SER A 213 2.47 -7.78 2.45
CA SER A 213 3.36 -6.99 1.57
C SER A 213 3.90 -7.71 0.32
N GLN A 214 3.52 -8.95 0.06
CA GLN A 214 3.83 -9.63 -1.22
C GLN A 214 2.81 -9.30 -2.33
N MET A 215 2.03 -8.26 -2.16
CA MET A 215 0.96 -7.88 -3.07
C MET A 215 1.48 -7.04 -4.25
N ASP A 216 2.07 -7.71 -5.22
CA ASP A 216 2.11 -7.20 -6.59
C ASP A 216 0.83 -7.67 -7.31
N GLY A 217 -0.30 -7.02 -7.02
CA GLY A 217 -1.54 -7.36 -7.69
C GLY A 217 -2.76 -7.45 -6.76
N GLU A 218 -3.91 -7.65 -7.37
CA GLU A 218 -5.23 -7.67 -6.74
C GLU A 218 -5.56 -8.97 -5.98
N VAL A 219 -4.64 -9.94 -5.92
CA VAL A 219 -4.85 -11.22 -5.23
C VAL A 219 -4.13 -11.18 -3.89
N LEU A 220 -4.90 -11.22 -2.80
CA LEU A 220 -4.36 -11.32 -1.46
C LEU A 220 -3.84 -12.73 -1.18
N PRO A 221 -2.62 -12.91 -0.63
CA PRO A 221 -2.22 -14.19 -0.09
C PRO A 221 -3.19 -14.57 1.04
N VAL A 222 -3.69 -15.80 1.00
CA VAL A 222 -4.59 -16.31 2.04
C VAL A 222 -3.82 -16.62 3.34
N ALA A 223 -2.53 -16.94 3.23
CA ALA A 223 -1.67 -17.13 4.40
C ALA A 223 -1.56 -15.82 5.21
N GLY A 224 -1.97 -15.87 6.46
CA GLY A 224 -2.00 -14.70 7.35
C GLY A 224 -3.17 -13.73 7.11
N LEU A 225 -4.10 -14.06 6.22
CA LEU A 225 -5.26 -13.22 5.91
C LEU A 225 -6.13 -12.96 7.14
N GLY A 226 -6.37 -14.00 7.96
CA GLY A 226 -7.17 -13.87 9.18
C GLY A 226 -6.59 -12.84 10.15
N ALA A 227 -5.28 -12.92 10.42
CA ALA A 227 -4.59 -11.96 11.29
C ALA A 227 -4.62 -10.54 10.69
N ALA A 228 -4.42 -10.41 9.37
CA ALA A 228 -4.49 -9.13 8.69
C ALA A 228 -5.90 -8.52 8.73
N LEU A 229 -6.96 -9.33 8.54
CA LEU A 229 -8.34 -8.88 8.65
C LEU A 229 -8.69 -8.36 10.05
N VAL A 230 -8.22 -9.01 11.12
CA VAL A 230 -8.38 -8.51 12.49
C VAL A 230 -7.79 -7.11 12.63
N LEU A 231 -6.58 -6.89 12.11
CA LEU A 231 -5.92 -5.59 12.14
C LEU A 231 -6.63 -4.54 11.28
N LEU A 232 -7.08 -4.91 10.08
CA LEU A 232 -7.79 -4.00 9.17
C LEU A 232 -9.17 -3.61 9.74
N ARG A 233 -9.91 -4.56 10.32
CA ARG A 233 -11.17 -4.30 11.02
C ARG A 233 -10.95 -3.39 12.25
N THR A 234 -9.87 -3.64 13.00
CA THR A 234 -9.49 -2.77 14.13
C THR A 234 -9.21 -1.35 13.65
N ALA A 235 -8.45 -1.19 12.58
CA ALA A 235 -8.18 0.13 11.99
C ALA A 235 -9.48 0.81 11.55
N TRP A 236 -10.36 0.08 10.86
CA TRP A 236 -11.62 0.61 10.38
C TRP A 236 -12.58 0.99 11.54
N ALA A 237 -12.68 0.17 12.58
CA ALA A 237 -13.48 0.48 13.76
C ALA A 237 -13.01 1.79 14.44
N ARG A 238 -11.69 2.00 14.57
CA ARG A 238 -11.13 3.24 15.10
C ARG A 238 -11.43 4.45 14.21
N VAL A 239 -11.31 4.30 12.88
CA VAL A 239 -11.68 5.35 11.92
C VAL A 239 -13.16 5.70 12.05
N ARG A 240 -14.05 4.71 12.18
CA ARG A 240 -15.50 4.93 12.37
C ARG A 240 -15.82 5.71 13.63
N ALA A 241 -15.02 5.58 14.68
CA ALA A 241 -15.19 6.31 15.95
C ALA A 241 -14.73 7.79 15.90
N MET A 242 -14.01 8.20 14.84
CA MET A 242 -13.59 9.59 14.67
C MET A 242 -14.74 10.46 14.16
N ASP A 243 -14.62 11.77 14.36
CA ASP A 243 -15.53 12.76 13.76
C ASP A 243 -15.40 12.79 12.23
N ALA A 244 -16.42 13.31 11.55
CA ALA A 244 -16.49 13.32 10.09
C ALA A 244 -15.37 14.12 9.42
N ALA A 245 -14.97 15.26 10.00
CA ALA A 245 -13.91 16.10 9.44
C ALA A 245 -12.56 15.40 9.50
N THR A 246 -12.24 14.80 10.65
CA THR A 246 -11.02 14.00 10.83
C THR A 246 -10.99 12.82 9.86
N ARG A 247 -12.08 12.06 9.72
CA ARG A 247 -12.15 10.94 8.77
C ARG A 247 -11.88 11.38 7.34
N SER A 248 -12.49 12.48 6.89
CA SER A 248 -12.31 13.00 5.52
C SER A 248 -10.90 13.50 5.24
N SER A 249 -10.13 13.85 6.28
CA SER A 249 -8.74 14.29 6.14
C SER A 249 -7.73 13.15 6.00
N LEU A 250 -8.14 11.89 6.22
CA LEU A 250 -7.25 10.72 6.17
C LEU A 250 -6.91 10.34 4.72
N THR A 251 -5.76 10.77 4.23
CA THR A 251 -5.33 10.51 2.84
C THR A 251 -5.12 9.02 2.54
N TRP A 252 -4.94 8.18 3.54
CA TRP A 252 -4.74 6.73 3.42
C TRP A 252 -6.05 5.92 3.57
N LEU A 253 -7.17 6.59 3.82
CA LEU A 253 -8.48 5.94 3.98
C LEU A 253 -8.90 5.11 2.75
N PRO A 254 -8.72 5.59 1.50
CA PRO A 254 -9.02 4.77 0.32
C PRO A 254 -8.19 3.49 0.23
N GLU A 255 -6.93 3.51 0.68
CA GLU A 255 -6.08 2.32 0.72
C GLU A 255 -6.53 1.33 1.80
N LEU A 256 -6.87 1.81 3.00
CA LEU A 256 -7.47 0.97 4.04
C LEU A 256 -8.73 0.28 3.51
N GLY A 257 -9.62 1.06 2.88
CA GLY A 257 -10.85 0.55 2.30
C GLY A 257 -10.62 -0.52 1.25
N ALA A 258 -9.69 -0.27 0.34
CA ALA A 258 -9.34 -1.23 -0.71
C ALA A 258 -8.82 -2.54 -0.11
N ARG A 259 -7.89 -2.48 0.85
CA ARG A 259 -7.31 -3.67 1.48
C ARG A 259 -8.31 -4.46 2.32
N LEU A 260 -9.12 -3.76 3.13
CA LEU A 260 -10.14 -4.41 3.94
C LEU A 260 -11.18 -5.10 3.05
N THR A 261 -11.72 -4.40 2.05
CA THR A 261 -12.71 -4.96 1.12
C THR A 261 -12.15 -6.16 0.35
N SER A 262 -10.92 -6.06 -0.18
CA SER A 262 -10.27 -7.19 -0.87
C SER A 262 -10.05 -8.37 0.06
N GLY A 263 -9.67 -8.13 1.32
CA GLY A 263 -9.49 -9.17 2.32
C GLY A 263 -10.81 -9.88 2.66
N LEU A 264 -11.87 -9.12 2.85
CA LEU A 264 -13.21 -9.65 3.10
C LEU A 264 -13.73 -10.50 1.93
N LEU A 265 -13.52 -10.04 0.68
CA LEU A 265 -13.87 -10.81 -0.51
C LEU A 265 -13.07 -12.10 -0.61
N ALA A 266 -11.77 -12.08 -0.28
CA ALA A 266 -10.94 -13.28 -0.25
C ALA A 266 -11.36 -14.28 0.84
N ALA A 267 -11.86 -13.78 1.96
CA ALA A 267 -12.46 -14.60 3.03
C ALA A 267 -13.89 -15.07 2.74
N GLY A 268 -14.50 -14.63 1.63
CA GLY A 268 -15.88 -14.96 1.27
C GLY A 268 -16.93 -14.11 2.00
N GLU A 269 -16.55 -13.10 2.73
CA GLU A 269 -17.41 -12.25 3.55
C GLU A 269 -17.97 -11.07 2.71
N VAL A 270 -18.76 -11.42 1.70
CA VAL A 270 -19.23 -10.49 0.65
C VAL A 270 -20.16 -9.41 1.21
N ASP A 271 -21.00 -9.73 2.18
CA ASP A 271 -21.94 -8.76 2.77
C ASP A 271 -21.19 -7.69 3.57
N GLU A 272 -20.23 -8.08 4.43
CA GLU A 272 -19.39 -7.12 5.16
C GLU A 272 -18.54 -6.28 4.21
N ALA A 273 -18.01 -6.87 3.12
CA ALA A 273 -17.31 -6.15 2.09
C ALA A 273 -18.20 -5.07 1.44
N ALA A 274 -19.48 -5.40 1.17
CA ALA A 274 -20.43 -4.47 0.58
C ALA A 274 -20.78 -3.31 1.53
N GLU A 275 -21.00 -3.59 2.81
CA GLU A 275 -21.24 -2.56 3.82
C GLU A 275 -20.03 -1.64 3.96
N THR A 276 -18.84 -2.22 4.12
CA THR A 276 -17.58 -1.48 4.29
C THR A 276 -17.31 -0.56 3.11
N ILE A 277 -17.37 -1.06 1.89
CA ILE A 277 -17.07 -0.23 0.72
C ILE A 277 -18.10 0.87 0.49
N ASN A 278 -19.37 0.65 0.82
CA ASN A 278 -20.39 1.68 0.73
C ASN A 278 -20.14 2.82 1.73
N GLU A 279 -19.75 2.51 2.98
CA GLU A 279 -19.39 3.53 3.97
C GLU A 279 -18.17 4.35 3.50
N ILE A 280 -17.12 3.70 3.01
CA ILE A 280 -15.90 4.36 2.52
C ILE A 280 -16.18 5.19 1.28
N ARG A 281 -17.05 4.72 0.39
CA ARG A 281 -17.48 5.45 -0.79
C ARG A 281 -18.18 6.77 -0.45
N ASN A 282 -18.93 6.82 0.65
CA ASN A 282 -19.53 8.07 1.12
C ASN A 282 -18.48 9.11 1.56
N LEU A 283 -17.30 8.66 1.98
CA LEU A 283 -16.19 9.51 2.40
C LEU A 283 -15.24 9.88 1.24
N ALA A 284 -15.13 9.01 0.24
CA ALA A 284 -14.25 9.20 -0.93
C ALA A 284 -14.95 8.73 -2.22
N PRO A 285 -16.02 9.41 -2.68
CA PRO A 285 -16.95 8.93 -3.71
C PRO A 285 -16.30 8.73 -5.09
N ASP A 286 -15.32 9.56 -5.43
CA ASP A 286 -14.69 9.57 -6.76
C ASP A 286 -13.27 8.98 -6.76
N HIS A 287 -12.82 8.41 -5.63
CA HIS A 287 -11.48 7.88 -5.54
C HIS A 287 -11.35 6.57 -6.34
N PRO A 288 -10.43 6.46 -7.31
CA PRO A 288 -10.34 5.30 -8.23
C PRO A 288 -10.24 3.95 -7.54
N LEU A 289 -9.45 3.82 -6.45
CA LEU A 289 -9.35 2.57 -5.70
C LEU A 289 -10.67 2.17 -5.06
N VAL A 290 -11.42 3.14 -4.50
CA VAL A 290 -12.72 2.89 -3.87
C VAL A 290 -13.74 2.45 -4.92
N LEU A 291 -13.76 3.10 -6.08
CA LEU A 291 -14.63 2.73 -7.19
C LEU A 291 -14.31 1.33 -7.73
N LEU A 292 -13.02 0.97 -7.88
CA LEU A 292 -12.61 -0.37 -8.29
C LEU A 292 -13.04 -1.44 -7.28
N GLN A 293 -12.89 -1.18 -5.99
CA GLN A 293 -13.34 -2.12 -4.97
C GLN A 293 -14.87 -2.23 -4.91
N SER A 294 -15.60 -1.15 -5.16
CA SER A 294 -17.05 -1.21 -5.35
C SER A 294 -17.44 -2.14 -6.50
N VAL A 295 -16.71 -2.08 -7.62
CA VAL A 295 -16.92 -2.99 -8.76
C VAL A 295 -16.56 -4.43 -8.41
N ALA A 296 -15.47 -4.66 -7.67
CA ALA A 296 -15.10 -6.01 -7.20
C ALA A 296 -16.21 -6.65 -6.35
N VAL A 297 -16.78 -5.87 -5.43
CA VAL A 297 -17.96 -6.30 -4.62
C VAL A 297 -19.16 -6.55 -5.52
N ASP A 298 -19.45 -5.68 -6.47
CA ASP A 298 -20.55 -5.87 -7.42
C ASP A 298 -20.39 -7.18 -8.22
N CYS A 299 -19.19 -7.49 -8.70
CA CYS A 299 -18.91 -8.77 -9.38
C CYS A 299 -19.12 -9.98 -8.44
N ALA A 300 -18.74 -9.87 -7.17
CA ALA A 300 -18.95 -10.94 -6.19
C ALA A 300 -20.43 -11.13 -5.81
N LEU A 301 -21.22 -10.06 -5.80
CA LEU A 301 -22.65 -10.11 -5.51
C LEU A 301 -23.50 -10.64 -6.69
N LEU A 302 -23.10 -10.41 -7.93
CA LEU A 302 -23.91 -10.75 -9.10
C LEU A 302 -24.35 -12.23 -9.18
N PRO A 303 -23.50 -13.23 -8.83
CA PRO A 303 -23.90 -14.64 -8.80
C PRO A 303 -24.99 -14.95 -7.75
N THR A 304 -25.07 -14.19 -6.64
CA THR A 304 -26.08 -14.37 -5.60
C THR A 304 -27.45 -13.79 -5.99
N LEU A 305 -27.47 -12.96 -7.04
CA LEU A 305 -28.67 -12.30 -7.57
C LEU A 305 -29.29 -13.08 -8.74
N GLU A 306 -29.37 -14.42 -8.62
CA GLU A 306 -30.02 -15.31 -9.57
C GLU A 306 -31.38 -15.79 -9.03
N GLY A 307 -32.44 -15.67 -9.87
CA GLY A 307 -33.76 -16.15 -9.50
C GLY A 307 -34.89 -15.15 -9.77
N PRO A 308 -36.16 -15.61 -9.52
CA PRO A 308 -37.33 -14.75 -9.70
C PRO A 308 -37.30 -13.51 -8.81
N GLY A 309 -37.50 -12.33 -9.40
CA GLY A 309 -37.54 -11.06 -8.65
C GLY A 309 -36.20 -10.33 -8.51
N THR A 310 -35.07 -10.95 -8.83
CA THR A 310 -33.74 -10.31 -8.68
C THR A 310 -33.29 -9.51 -9.90
N LYS A 311 -33.96 -9.65 -11.06
CA LYS A 311 -33.58 -9.02 -12.34
C LYS A 311 -33.34 -7.50 -12.24
N THR A 312 -34.22 -6.77 -11.57
CA THR A 312 -34.10 -5.31 -11.42
C THR A 312 -32.90 -4.95 -10.55
N ARG A 313 -32.64 -5.70 -9.46
CA ARG A 313 -31.50 -5.49 -8.57
C ARG A 313 -30.20 -5.80 -9.31
N ARG A 314 -30.14 -6.92 -10.03
CA ARG A 314 -29.01 -7.31 -10.87
C ARG A 314 -28.68 -6.23 -11.91
N ALA A 315 -29.67 -5.71 -12.65
CA ALA A 315 -29.49 -4.64 -13.62
C ALA A 315 -28.94 -3.35 -12.99
N LYS A 316 -29.41 -2.97 -11.80
CA LYS A 316 -28.88 -1.81 -11.05
C LYS A 316 -27.41 -1.99 -10.66
N VAL A 317 -27.02 -3.17 -10.19
CA VAL A 317 -25.64 -3.51 -9.82
C VAL A 317 -24.73 -3.42 -11.04
N VAL A 318 -25.08 -4.04 -12.15
CA VAL A 318 -24.31 -3.96 -13.41
C VAL A 318 -24.18 -2.52 -13.90
N ALA A 319 -25.27 -1.74 -13.88
CA ALA A 319 -25.25 -0.37 -14.31
C ALA A 319 -24.34 0.52 -13.42
N ARG A 320 -24.32 0.26 -12.10
CA ARG A 320 -23.42 0.92 -11.16
C ARG A 320 -21.96 0.58 -11.49
N ALA A 321 -21.63 -0.72 -11.56
CA ALA A 321 -20.28 -1.18 -11.85
C ALA A 321 -19.72 -0.58 -13.16
N ARG A 322 -20.54 -0.54 -14.22
CA ARG A 322 -20.13 0.09 -15.50
C ARG A 322 -19.90 1.59 -15.40
N ARG A 323 -20.70 2.31 -14.62
CA ARG A 323 -20.48 3.76 -14.38
C ARG A 323 -19.18 3.98 -13.62
N ASP A 324 -18.94 3.20 -12.58
CA ASP A 324 -17.74 3.30 -11.75
C ASP A 324 -16.49 3.03 -12.58
N LEU A 325 -16.46 1.95 -13.38
CA LEU A 325 -15.36 1.67 -14.32
C LEU A 325 -15.12 2.82 -15.30
N LYS A 326 -16.20 3.37 -15.87
CA LYS A 326 -16.08 4.53 -16.78
C LYS A 326 -15.50 5.75 -16.07
N THR A 327 -15.84 5.97 -14.80
CA THR A 327 -15.30 7.05 -13.98
C THR A 327 -13.83 6.84 -13.71
N VAL A 328 -13.41 5.61 -13.32
CA VAL A 328 -12.00 5.25 -13.10
C VAL A 328 -11.16 5.48 -14.36
N MET A 329 -11.64 5.02 -15.51
CA MET A 329 -10.91 5.19 -16.80
C MET A 329 -10.80 6.65 -17.26
N ARG A 330 -11.73 7.51 -16.82
CA ARG A 330 -11.74 8.94 -17.13
C ARG A 330 -11.03 9.78 -16.07
N SER A 331 -10.77 9.19 -14.88
CA SER A 331 -10.08 9.92 -13.83
C SER A 331 -8.76 10.44 -14.38
N ALA A 332 -8.48 11.70 -14.06
CA ALA A 332 -7.25 12.35 -14.49
C ALA A 332 -6.03 11.49 -14.09
N SER A 333 -4.95 11.67 -14.80
CA SER A 333 -3.67 11.06 -14.43
C SER A 333 -3.22 11.44 -13.01
N GLN A 334 -3.96 12.34 -12.36
CA GLN A 334 -3.72 12.81 -11.00
C GLN A 334 -5.01 12.82 -10.20
N VAL A 335 -5.00 12.29 -8.99
CA VAL A 335 -6.06 12.46 -7.99
C VAL A 335 -5.43 13.12 -6.77
N GLY A 336 -5.94 14.29 -6.40
CA GLY A 336 -5.38 15.07 -5.29
C GLY A 336 -3.92 15.48 -5.48
N GLY A 337 -3.47 15.69 -6.74
CA GLY A 337 -2.09 16.05 -7.07
C GLY A 337 -1.12 14.85 -7.21
N SER A 338 -1.57 13.64 -6.91
CA SER A 338 -0.76 12.42 -7.06
C SER A 338 -1.13 11.66 -8.34
N PRO A 339 -0.15 11.18 -9.13
CA PRO A 339 -0.42 10.32 -10.28
C PRO A 339 -1.10 9.03 -9.84
N VAL A 340 -2.15 8.66 -10.54
CA VAL A 340 -2.79 7.35 -10.38
C VAL A 340 -2.00 6.33 -11.23
N ASP A 341 -1.60 5.21 -10.62
CA ASP A 341 -0.92 4.13 -11.31
C ASP A 341 -1.65 3.74 -12.59
N SER A 342 -0.92 3.56 -13.69
CA SER A 342 -1.48 3.14 -14.98
C SER A 342 -2.27 1.83 -14.88
N ARG A 343 -1.86 0.91 -14.00
CA ARG A 343 -2.58 -0.34 -13.72
C ARG A 343 -3.99 -0.07 -13.20
N VAL A 344 -4.15 0.91 -12.31
CA VAL A 344 -5.46 1.31 -11.74
C VAL A 344 -6.37 1.89 -12.81
N ARG A 345 -5.82 2.63 -13.79
CA ARG A 345 -6.61 3.31 -14.83
C ARG A 345 -6.89 2.46 -16.06
N GLU A 346 -5.98 1.55 -16.38
CA GLU A 346 -5.99 0.82 -17.64
C GLU A 346 -6.16 -0.69 -17.45
N LEU A 347 -5.32 -1.31 -16.61
CA LEU A 347 -5.25 -2.76 -16.48
C LEU A 347 -6.42 -3.33 -15.67
N TYR A 348 -6.67 -2.79 -14.47
CA TYR A 348 -7.73 -3.29 -13.59
C TYR A 348 -9.14 -3.04 -14.14
N PRO A 349 -9.46 -1.90 -14.76
CA PRO A 349 -10.74 -1.74 -15.44
C PRO A 349 -10.99 -2.76 -16.54
N LEU A 350 -9.98 -3.13 -17.34
CA LEU A 350 -10.11 -4.17 -18.38
C LEU A 350 -10.48 -5.52 -17.77
N ARG A 351 -9.82 -5.90 -16.66
CA ARG A 351 -10.15 -7.12 -15.93
C ARG A 351 -11.62 -7.11 -15.49
N TYR A 352 -12.06 -6.08 -14.77
CA TYR A 352 -13.44 -6.04 -14.25
C TYR A 352 -14.49 -5.91 -15.35
N GLN A 353 -14.19 -5.24 -16.47
CA GLN A 353 -15.06 -5.26 -17.65
C GLN A 353 -15.19 -6.68 -18.21
N GLY A 354 -14.08 -7.42 -18.28
CA GLY A 354 -14.07 -8.83 -18.70
C GLY A 354 -14.88 -9.72 -17.75
N GLU A 355 -14.71 -9.58 -16.44
CA GLU A 355 -15.48 -10.32 -15.43
C GLU A 355 -16.98 -10.01 -15.53
N LEU A 356 -17.38 -8.75 -15.68
CA LEU A 356 -18.77 -8.35 -15.88
C LEU A 356 -19.35 -8.92 -17.18
N ALA A 357 -18.58 -8.89 -18.28
CA ALA A 357 -19.00 -9.46 -19.55
C ALA A 357 -19.24 -10.99 -19.43
N LEU A 358 -18.38 -11.72 -18.72
CA LEU A 358 -18.57 -13.15 -18.41
C LEU A 358 -19.85 -13.39 -17.60
N LEU A 359 -20.08 -12.60 -16.54
CA LEU A 359 -21.28 -12.69 -15.68
C LEU A 359 -22.59 -12.38 -16.45
N GLU A 360 -22.48 -11.71 -17.58
CA GLU A 360 -23.60 -11.42 -18.50
C GLU A 360 -23.66 -12.40 -19.69
N GLY A 361 -22.78 -13.40 -19.75
CA GLY A 361 -22.72 -14.41 -20.82
C GLY A 361 -22.06 -13.91 -22.13
N ARG A 362 -21.44 -12.72 -22.13
CA ARG A 362 -20.79 -12.12 -23.31
C ARG A 362 -19.33 -12.57 -23.44
N VAL A 363 -19.14 -13.87 -23.66
CA VAL A 363 -17.84 -14.55 -23.60
C VAL A 363 -16.82 -13.98 -24.61
N THR A 364 -17.24 -13.68 -25.86
CA THR A 364 -16.35 -13.12 -26.89
C THR A 364 -15.83 -11.73 -26.51
N GLU A 365 -16.67 -10.88 -25.93
CA GLU A 365 -16.26 -9.56 -25.43
C GLU A 365 -15.27 -9.70 -24.27
N ALA A 366 -15.55 -10.59 -23.32
CA ALA A 366 -14.67 -10.88 -22.19
C ALA A 366 -13.29 -11.35 -22.64
N LEU A 367 -13.24 -12.25 -23.63
CA LEU A 367 -12.00 -12.76 -24.22
C LEU A 367 -11.11 -11.60 -24.71
N GLY A 368 -11.66 -10.71 -25.54
CA GLY A 368 -10.91 -9.57 -26.09
C GLY A 368 -10.42 -8.60 -24.99
N LEU A 369 -11.18 -8.42 -23.91
CA LEU A 369 -10.79 -7.58 -22.78
C LEU A 369 -9.61 -8.17 -22.00
N PHE A 370 -9.61 -9.49 -21.73
CA PHE A 370 -8.50 -10.15 -21.05
C PHE A 370 -7.25 -10.23 -21.95
N GLU A 371 -7.40 -10.46 -23.25
CA GLU A 371 -6.28 -10.40 -24.21
C GLU A 371 -5.66 -9.01 -24.24
N LYS A 372 -6.47 -7.96 -24.23
CA LYS A 372 -6.00 -6.58 -24.14
C LYS A 372 -5.27 -6.33 -22.82
N ALA A 373 -5.77 -6.83 -21.68
CA ALA A 373 -5.10 -6.71 -20.40
C ALA A 373 -3.71 -7.39 -20.44
N LEU A 374 -3.60 -8.58 -21.02
CA LEU A 374 -2.34 -9.31 -21.18
C LEU A 374 -1.39 -8.66 -22.20
N SER A 375 -1.88 -7.88 -23.16
CA SER A 375 -1.03 -7.10 -24.04
C SER A 375 -0.35 -5.93 -23.33
N LEU A 376 -0.96 -5.42 -22.25
CA LEU A 376 -0.38 -4.38 -21.39
C LEU A 376 0.59 -4.97 -20.36
N ASP A 377 0.26 -6.12 -19.79
CA ASP A 377 1.09 -6.83 -18.82
C ASP A 377 0.98 -8.36 -19.04
N PRO A 378 1.92 -8.98 -19.76
CA PRO A 378 1.93 -10.42 -20.02
C PRO A 378 2.02 -11.30 -18.77
N ALA A 379 2.54 -10.76 -17.65
CA ALA A 379 2.64 -11.47 -16.36
C ALA A 379 1.37 -11.32 -15.50
N TYR A 380 0.36 -10.58 -15.96
CA TYR A 380 -0.86 -10.34 -15.20
C TYR A 380 -1.70 -11.60 -15.02
N SER A 381 -1.56 -12.24 -13.85
CA SER A 381 -2.22 -13.53 -13.54
C SER A 381 -3.74 -13.50 -13.63
N CYS A 382 -4.38 -12.37 -13.29
CA CYS A 382 -5.84 -12.21 -13.40
C CYS A 382 -6.31 -12.18 -14.88
N GLY A 383 -5.47 -11.75 -15.80
CA GLY A 383 -5.75 -11.85 -17.24
C GLY A 383 -5.77 -13.31 -17.71
N TRP A 384 -4.78 -14.10 -17.30
CA TRP A 384 -4.73 -15.54 -17.58
C TRP A 384 -5.90 -16.28 -16.95
N LEU A 385 -6.26 -15.95 -15.69
CA LEU A 385 -7.46 -16.48 -15.03
C LEU A 385 -8.74 -16.16 -15.83
N GLY A 386 -8.86 -14.92 -16.31
CA GLY A 386 -10.01 -14.51 -17.14
C GLY A 386 -10.12 -15.30 -18.43
N LEU A 387 -9.00 -15.54 -19.14
CA LEU A 387 -8.98 -16.40 -20.34
C LEU A 387 -9.33 -17.86 -20.02
N ALA A 388 -8.90 -18.36 -18.85
CA ALA A 388 -9.28 -19.70 -18.39
C ALA A 388 -10.81 -19.81 -18.18
N GLU A 389 -11.40 -18.81 -17.54
CA GLU A 389 -12.86 -18.76 -17.34
C GLU A 389 -13.59 -18.63 -18.69
N CYS A 390 -13.12 -17.81 -19.64
CA CYS A 390 -13.70 -17.75 -20.98
C CYS A 390 -13.70 -19.12 -21.67
N SER A 391 -12.57 -19.85 -21.62
CA SER A 391 -12.45 -21.19 -22.19
C SER A 391 -13.39 -22.19 -21.52
N ARG A 392 -13.53 -22.11 -20.19
CA ARG A 392 -14.46 -22.95 -19.42
C ARG A 392 -15.91 -22.67 -19.81
N PHE A 393 -16.31 -21.41 -19.95
CA PHE A 393 -17.65 -21.05 -20.42
C PHE A 393 -17.93 -21.50 -21.86
N ALA A 394 -16.92 -21.52 -22.70
CA ALA A 394 -17.01 -22.04 -24.07
C ALA A 394 -17.00 -23.59 -24.16
N GLY A 395 -16.84 -24.30 -23.01
CA GLY A 395 -16.77 -25.77 -22.98
C GLY A 395 -15.41 -26.35 -23.33
N ASP A 396 -14.39 -25.53 -23.58
CA ASP A 396 -13.01 -26.00 -23.85
C ASP A 396 -12.26 -26.22 -22.53
N GLU A 397 -12.61 -27.30 -21.85
CA GLU A 397 -12.07 -27.65 -20.53
C GLU A 397 -10.56 -27.93 -20.57
N LYS A 398 -10.03 -28.50 -21.65
CA LYS A 398 -8.60 -28.77 -21.79
C LYS A 398 -7.79 -27.48 -21.89
N ARG A 399 -8.28 -26.52 -22.67
CA ARG A 399 -7.67 -25.18 -22.76
C ARG A 399 -7.78 -24.44 -21.43
N ALA A 400 -8.94 -24.48 -20.78
CA ALA A 400 -9.14 -23.87 -19.47
C ALA A 400 -8.13 -24.38 -18.44
N LEU A 401 -7.89 -25.71 -18.37
CA LEU A 401 -6.91 -26.31 -17.47
C LEU A 401 -5.48 -25.78 -17.72
N LYS A 402 -5.05 -25.72 -18.99
CA LYS A 402 -3.74 -25.15 -19.36
C LYS A 402 -3.59 -23.70 -18.88
N LEU A 403 -4.65 -22.91 -19.00
CA LEU A 403 -4.66 -21.50 -18.62
C LEU A 403 -4.68 -21.33 -17.09
N TYR A 404 -5.36 -22.19 -16.32
CA TYR A 404 -5.24 -22.21 -14.86
C TYR A 404 -3.82 -22.56 -14.41
N LEU A 405 -3.17 -23.54 -15.05
CA LEU A 405 -1.76 -23.85 -14.83
C LEU A 405 -0.87 -22.63 -15.09
N ARG A 406 -1.09 -21.93 -16.20
CA ARG A 406 -0.36 -20.69 -16.50
C ARG A 406 -0.60 -19.62 -15.45
N THR A 407 -1.83 -19.45 -14.99
CA THR A 407 -2.18 -18.48 -13.94
C THR A 407 -1.37 -18.69 -12.67
N VAL A 408 -1.27 -19.95 -12.19
CA VAL A 408 -0.51 -20.26 -10.95
C VAL A 408 1.00 -20.22 -11.17
N THR A 409 1.48 -20.34 -12.42
CA THR A 409 2.90 -20.13 -12.75
C THR A 409 3.27 -18.65 -12.67
N GLU A 410 2.39 -17.75 -13.12
CA GLU A 410 2.62 -16.31 -13.04
C GLU A 410 2.43 -15.76 -11.61
N ASN A 411 1.46 -16.31 -10.87
CA ASN A 411 1.21 -15.96 -9.49
C ASN A 411 0.68 -17.17 -8.73
N ASP A 412 1.53 -17.82 -7.93
CA ASP A 412 1.19 -19.01 -7.19
C ASP A 412 0.30 -18.75 -5.95
N ASP A 413 0.09 -17.48 -5.59
CA ASP A 413 -0.88 -17.06 -4.58
C ASP A 413 -2.31 -16.90 -5.13
N ASN A 414 -2.51 -17.10 -6.43
CA ASN A 414 -3.85 -17.04 -7.03
C ASN A 414 -4.70 -18.25 -6.64
N HIS A 415 -5.25 -18.23 -5.41
CA HIS A 415 -6.09 -19.30 -4.87
C HIS A 415 -7.27 -19.69 -5.76
N ARG A 416 -7.86 -18.72 -6.48
CA ARG A 416 -8.99 -19.00 -7.41
C ARG A 416 -8.58 -19.93 -8.54
N ALA A 417 -7.40 -19.72 -9.12
CA ALA A 417 -6.86 -20.60 -10.18
C ALA A 417 -6.53 -21.99 -9.62
N TRP A 418 -5.97 -22.08 -8.42
CA TRP A 418 -5.71 -23.34 -7.74
C TRP A 418 -6.99 -24.14 -7.51
N LEU A 419 -8.05 -23.53 -6.95
CA LEU A 419 -9.30 -24.20 -6.67
C LEU A 419 -10.02 -24.62 -7.96
N ARG A 420 -10.13 -23.72 -8.95
CA ARG A 420 -10.77 -24.01 -10.25
C ARG A 420 -10.03 -25.07 -11.05
N GLY A 421 -8.69 -25.04 -11.01
CA GLY A 421 -7.84 -26.04 -11.67
C GLY A 421 -8.08 -27.45 -11.10
N ARG A 422 -8.13 -27.59 -9.76
CA ARG A 422 -8.48 -28.85 -9.08
C ARG A 422 -9.84 -29.37 -9.51
N ASP A 423 -10.87 -28.52 -9.41
CA ASP A 423 -12.24 -28.92 -9.74
C ASP A 423 -12.34 -29.40 -11.20
N LEU A 424 -11.60 -28.77 -12.09
CA LEU A 424 -11.56 -29.15 -13.48
C LEU A 424 -10.78 -30.46 -13.71
N MET A 425 -9.69 -30.69 -12.98
CA MET A 425 -8.96 -31.97 -13.02
C MET A 425 -9.84 -33.13 -12.57
N LEU A 426 -10.64 -32.94 -11.51
CA LEU A 426 -11.60 -33.95 -11.03
C LEU A 426 -12.65 -34.28 -12.10
N ARG A 427 -13.18 -33.28 -12.79
CA ARG A 427 -14.16 -33.49 -13.89
C ARG A 427 -13.56 -34.17 -15.11
N LEU A 428 -12.27 -33.92 -15.38
CA LEU A 428 -11.52 -34.57 -16.46
C LEU A 428 -10.91 -35.91 -16.06
N GLU A 429 -11.27 -36.44 -14.89
CA GLU A 429 -10.83 -37.74 -14.36
C GLU A 429 -9.32 -37.84 -14.06
N PHE A 430 -8.63 -36.71 -13.90
CA PHE A 430 -7.21 -36.65 -13.49
C PHE A 430 -7.07 -36.73 -11.95
N GLN A 431 -7.49 -37.84 -11.33
CA GLN A 431 -7.62 -38.00 -9.89
C GLN A 431 -6.28 -37.79 -9.15
N ASP A 432 -5.19 -38.42 -9.61
CA ASP A 432 -3.88 -38.31 -8.97
C ASP A 432 -3.32 -36.89 -9.06
N ASN A 433 -3.52 -36.22 -10.19
CA ASN A 433 -3.12 -34.83 -10.37
C ASN A 433 -3.92 -33.91 -9.45
N ALA A 434 -5.23 -34.11 -9.38
CA ALA A 434 -6.10 -33.33 -8.50
C ALA A 434 -5.73 -33.52 -7.01
N ALA A 435 -5.42 -34.75 -6.59
CA ALA A 435 -4.94 -35.03 -5.23
C ALA A 435 -3.59 -34.37 -4.91
N SER A 436 -2.65 -34.45 -5.85
CA SER A 436 -1.35 -33.76 -5.71
C SER A 436 -1.49 -32.26 -5.67
N TRP A 437 -2.38 -31.71 -6.52
CA TRP A 437 -2.70 -30.30 -6.57
C TRP A 437 -3.35 -29.81 -5.26
N TRP A 438 -4.29 -30.61 -4.71
CA TRP A 438 -4.96 -30.32 -3.45
C TRP A 438 -4.01 -30.25 -2.26
N ARG A 439 -3.02 -31.13 -2.18
CA ARG A 439 -1.98 -31.07 -1.14
C ARG A 439 -1.27 -29.72 -1.13
N LYS A 440 -0.94 -29.20 -2.32
CA LYS A 440 -0.33 -27.85 -2.45
C LYS A 440 -1.31 -26.74 -2.03
N VAL A 441 -2.61 -26.88 -2.36
CA VAL A 441 -3.65 -25.91 -1.93
C VAL A 441 -3.74 -25.87 -0.41
N VAL A 442 -3.77 -27.03 0.25
CA VAL A 442 -3.83 -27.12 1.73
C VAL A 442 -2.57 -26.53 2.37
N GLU A 443 -1.41 -26.81 1.81
CA GLU A 443 -0.14 -26.25 2.29
C GLU A 443 -0.08 -24.73 2.15
N LYS A 444 -0.47 -24.20 0.98
CA LYS A 444 -0.38 -22.78 0.70
C LYS A 444 -1.51 -21.94 1.31
N PHE A 445 -2.69 -22.51 1.42
CA PHE A 445 -3.91 -21.77 1.81
C PHE A 445 -4.66 -22.46 2.96
N PRO A 446 -4.00 -22.78 4.08
CA PRO A 446 -4.61 -23.56 5.16
C PRO A 446 -5.84 -22.89 5.78
N GLU A 447 -5.91 -21.55 5.74
CA GLU A 447 -7.01 -20.76 6.30
C GLU A 447 -8.14 -20.48 5.28
N HIS A 448 -8.00 -20.94 4.03
CA HIS A 448 -9.02 -20.69 3.01
C HIS A 448 -10.30 -21.45 3.33
N PRO A 449 -11.51 -20.83 3.24
CA PRO A 449 -12.79 -21.47 3.59
C PRO A 449 -13.01 -22.83 2.91
N ALA A 450 -12.62 -22.97 1.64
CA ALA A 450 -12.73 -24.24 0.92
C ALA A 450 -11.79 -25.34 1.47
N VAL A 451 -10.65 -24.97 2.06
CA VAL A 451 -9.73 -25.90 2.70
C VAL A 451 -10.28 -26.28 4.06
N VAL A 452 -10.66 -25.31 4.86
CA VAL A 452 -11.25 -25.49 6.20
C VAL A 452 -12.49 -26.38 6.12
N ALA A 453 -13.39 -26.15 5.16
CA ALA A 453 -14.61 -26.93 4.97
C ALA A 453 -14.35 -28.39 4.55
N ASN A 454 -13.20 -28.70 3.94
CA ASN A 454 -12.79 -30.04 3.51
C ASN A 454 -11.76 -30.70 4.44
N ASP A 455 -11.44 -30.10 5.60
CA ASP A 455 -10.56 -30.69 6.62
C ASP A 455 -11.36 -31.67 7.48
N PRO A 456 -11.11 -33.01 7.41
CA PRO A 456 -11.83 -33.99 8.20
C PRO A 456 -11.61 -33.86 9.72
N ASP A 457 -10.56 -33.15 10.15
CA ASP A 457 -10.21 -32.94 11.55
C ASP A 457 -10.60 -31.54 12.08
N HIS A 458 -11.21 -30.69 11.27
CA HIS A 458 -11.56 -29.34 11.68
C HIS A 458 -12.57 -29.34 12.86
N GLY A 459 -13.51 -30.27 12.88
CA GLY A 459 -14.44 -30.45 14.00
C GLY A 459 -13.81 -30.93 15.31
N ARG A 460 -12.61 -31.50 15.27
CA ARG A 460 -11.87 -31.99 16.45
C ARG A 460 -10.93 -30.94 17.04
N ARG A 461 -10.45 -29.96 16.25
CA ARG A 461 -9.56 -28.87 16.71
C ARG A 461 -10.31 -27.74 17.41
N GLY A 462 -11.62 -27.60 17.17
CA GLY A 462 -12.46 -26.58 17.79
C GLY A 462 -12.81 -26.77 19.27
N SER A 463 -12.42 -27.91 19.89
CA SER A 463 -12.68 -28.22 21.31
C SER A 463 -11.49 -27.98 22.25
N ALA A 464 -10.35 -27.54 21.76
CA ALA A 464 -9.26 -27.07 22.62
C ALA A 464 -9.53 -25.58 22.96
N GLY A 465 -10.18 -25.34 24.10
CA GLY A 465 -10.39 -24.02 24.68
C GLY A 465 -9.10 -23.23 24.84
N PRO A 466 -9.20 -21.91 25.04
CA PRO A 466 -8.04 -21.04 25.12
C PRO A 466 -7.13 -21.50 26.27
N THR A 467 -5.89 -21.85 25.93
CA THR A 467 -4.84 -22.11 26.91
C THR A 467 -4.68 -20.87 27.79
N SER A 468 -4.74 -21.10 29.09
CA SER A 468 -4.63 -20.12 30.17
C SER A 468 -3.49 -19.13 29.97
N PRO A 469 -3.64 -17.87 30.45
CA PRO A 469 -2.60 -16.88 30.33
C PRO A 469 -1.36 -17.31 31.16
N VAL A 470 -0.20 -17.19 30.55
CA VAL A 470 1.10 -17.33 31.21
C VAL A 470 1.19 -16.30 32.34
N PRO A 471 1.55 -16.70 33.58
CA PRO A 471 1.69 -15.75 34.68
C PRO A 471 2.86 -14.81 34.44
N VAL A 472 2.61 -13.52 34.54
CA VAL A 472 3.65 -12.48 34.62
C VAL A 472 4.37 -12.69 35.98
N ALA A 473 5.63 -13.07 35.93
CA ALA A 473 6.51 -13.04 37.10
C ALA A 473 6.94 -11.59 37.38
N ASN A 474 6.89 -11.21 38.65
CA ASN A 474 7.26 -9.94 39.26
C ASN A 474 8.60 -9.37 38.83
#